data_50f67d1d2147133556e58e79354594c8
#
_entry.id   50f67d1d2147133556e58e79354594c8
#
_cell.length_a   1.000
_cell.length_b   1.000
_cell.length_c   1.000
_cell.angle_alpha   90.00
_cell.angle_beta   90.00
_cell.angle_gamma   90.00
#
_symmetry.space_group_name_H-M   'P 1'
#
loop_
_entity.id
_entity.type
_entity.pdbx_description
1 polymer ?
#
loop_
_entity_poly.entity_id
_entity_poly.type
_entity_poly.pdbx_seq_one_letter_code
_entity_poly.pdbx_strand_id
1 'polypeptide(L)'
;MNIVALFNQQDAFISIAPGNVSDYPLQLSDSGQPLVVEVPATPDYDPQTKDIRLTRNGWEIIPRVFPVPSSVPMWSLRAILDIAGLTPLIDAVLAQYDEPERTIILRAWEYGNYIRRDSPTIAGLAVALNKTQADIDVYFIAASNLNP
;
A
#
# COMPACT_ATOMS: atom_id res chain seq x y z
N MET A 1 -32.75 -8.98 3.47
CA MET A 1 -32.76 -7.98 4.54
C MET A 1 -32.15 -6.74 3.94
N ASN A 2 -32.89 -5.64 3.90
CA ASN A 2 -32.37 -4.39 3.35
C ASN A 2 -31.43 -3.75 4.37
N ILE A 3 -30.47 -2.99 3.87
CA ILE A 3 -29.46 -2.31 4.67
C ILE A 3 -29.44 -0.85 4.24
N VAL A 4 -29.34 0.05 5.20
CA VAL A 4 -29.24 1.49 4.93
C VAL A 4 -27.90 2.03 5.44
N ALA A 5 -27.39 3.05 4.77
CA ALA A 5 -26.22 3.81 5.19
C ALA A 5 -26.66 5.08 5.90
N LEU A 6 -26.01 5.38 7.01
CA LEU A 6 -26.21 6.56 7.81
C LEU A 6 -25.10 7.57 7.55
N PHE A 7 -25.47 8.83 7.35
CA PHE A 7 -24.54 9.95 7.12
C PHE A 7 -24.74 11.03 8.19
N ASN A 8 -23.72 11.82 8.46
CA ASN A 8 -23.83 12.96 9.37
C ASN A 8 -24.27 14.23 8.63
N GLN A 9 -24.40 15.35 9.36
CA GLN A 9 -24.79 16.63 8.81
C GLN A 9 -23.82 17.17 7.73
N GLN A 10 -22.56 16.80 7.77
CA GLN A 10 -21.52 17.15 6.81
C GLN A 10 -21.37 16.14 5.65
N ASP A 11 -22.37 15.28 5.44
CA ASP A 11 -22.38 14.24 4.40
C ASP A 11 -21.30 13.15 4.54
N ALA A 12 -20.67 13.04 5.71
CA ALA A 12 -19.72 11.98 5.97
C ALA A 12 -20.44 10.68 6.41
N PHE A 13 -20.00 9.55 5.86
CA PHE A 13 -20.51 8.24 6.25
C PHE A 13 -20.23 7.95 7.73
N ILE A 14 -21.23 7.45 8.44
CA ILE A 14 -21.12 7.06 9.86
C ILE A 14 -21.10 5.54 9.99
N SER A 15 -22.15 4.88 9.51
CA SER A 15 -22.34 3.44 9.69
C SER A 15 -23.42 2.88 8.76
N ILE A 16 -23.58 1.57 8.79
CA ILE A 16 -24.71 0.87 8.16
C ILE A 16 -25.63 0.29 9.24
N ALA A 17 -26.91 0.23 8.94
CA ALA A 17 -27.91 -0.33 9.84
C ALA A 17 -28.90 -1.22 9.05
N PRO A 18 -29.51 -2.23 9.69
CA PRO A 18 -30.56 -3.02 9.06
C PRO A 18 -31.84 -2.20 8.97
N GLY A 19 -32.62 -2.43 7.89
CA GLY A 19 -33.93 -1.79 7.71
C GLY A 19 -34.12 -1.18 6.32
N ASN A 20 -35.23 -0.51 6.12
CA ASN A 20 -35.52 0.26 4.91
C ASN A 20 -35.36 1.75 5.23
N VAL A 21 -35.16 2.57 4.20
CA VAL A 21 -35.07 4.03 4.35
C VAL A 21 -36.34 4.59 5.04
N SER A 22 -37.51 3.99 4.77
CA SER A 22 -38.82 4.38 5.38
C SER A 22 -38.89 4.15 6.90
N ASP A 23 -38.01 3.32 7.46
CA ASP A 23 -38.00 3.02 8.91
C ASP A 23 -37.30 4.15 9.70
N TYR A 24 -36.69 5.10 9.03
CA TYR A 24 -35.97 6.21 9.63
C TYR A 24 -36.66 7.55 9.34
N PRO A 25 -36.68 8.48 10.30
CA PRO A 25 -37.24 9.81 10.04
C PRO A 25 -36.44 10.54 8.99
N LEU A 26 -37.13 11.22 8.09
CA LEU A 26 -36.45 12.04 7.06
C LEU A 26 -35.71 13.19 7.74
N GLN A 27 -34.38 13.14 7.66
CA GLN A 27 -33.48 14.19 8.09
C GLN A 27 -32.55 14.54 6.91
N LEU A 28 -32.26 15.81 6.78
CA LEU A 28 -31.38 16.30 5.72
C LEU A 28 -30.09 16.84 6.32
N SER A 29 -28.99 16.65 5.60
CA SER A 29 -27.70 17.26 5.92
C SER A 29 -27.69 18.76 5.62
N ASP A 30 -26.57 19.42 5.95
CA ASP A 30 -26.35 20.84 5.64
C ASP A 30 -26.39 21.13 4.13
N SER A 31 -26.12 20.13 3.29
CA SER A 31 -26.22 20.21 1.83
C SER A 31 -27.63 19.88 1.29
N GLY A 32 -28.61 19.59 2.17
CA GLY A 32 -29.96 19.24 1.78
C GLY A 32 -30.14 17.79 1.30
N GLN A 33 -29.18 16.91 1.57
CA GLN A 33 -29.24 15.49 1.20
C GLN A 33 -29.82 14.64 2.34
N PRO A 34 -30.56 13.54 2.05
CA PRO A 34 -31.05 12.65 3.10
C PRO A 34 -29.89 12.03 3.91
N LEU A 35 -30.05 11.97 5.23
CA LEU A 35 -29.03 11.35 6.11
C LEU A 35 -29.07 9.82 6.09
N VAL A 36 -30.14 9.23 5.55
CA VAL A 36 -30.31 7.78 5.42
C VAL A 36 -30.54 7.44 3.96
N VAL A 37 -29.74 6.55 3.42
CA VAL A 37 -29.86 6.07 2.04
C VAL A 37 -29.79 4.55 1.98
N GLU A 38 -30.43 3.94 0.99
CA GLU A 38 -30.33 2.51 0.76
C GLU A 38 -28.92 2.13 0.31
N VAL A 39 -28.37 1.06 0.89
CA VAL A 39 -27.05 0.54 0.47
C VAL A 39 -27.24 -0.30 -0.77
N PRO A 40 -26.64 0.07 -1.90
CA PRO A 40 -26.69 -0.75 -3.11
C PRO A 40 -25.88 -2.04 -2.92
N ALA A 41 -26.09 -3.01 -3.80
CA ALA A 41 -25.32 -4.25 -3.80
C ALA A 41 -23.81 -3.92 -3.94
N THR A 42 -23.02 -4.66 -3.17
CA THR A 42 -21.54 -4.51 -3.22
C THR A 42 -21.05 -4.82 -4.64
N PRO A 43 -20.24 -3.96 -5.25
CA PRO A 43 -19.69 -4.22 -6.58
C PRO A 43 -18.69 -5.38 -6.55
N ASP A 44 -18.51 -6.02 -7.69
CA ASP A 44 -17.41 -6.97 -7.87
C ASP A 44 -16.09 -6.20 -7.98
N TYR A 45 -15.11 -6.56 -7.14
CA TYR A 45 -13.79 -5.94 -7.12
C TYR A 45 -12.73 -6.92 -6.64
N ASP A 46 -11.49 -6.69 -7.02
CA ASP A 46 -10.35 -7.47 -6.55
C ASP A 46 -9.81 -6.89 -5.21
N PRO A 47 -10.04 -7.57 -4.07
CA PRO A 47 -9.60 -7.08 -2.77
C PRO A 47 -8.07 -7.10 -2.58
N GLN A 48 -7.31 -7.67 -3.50
CA GLN A 48 -5.85 -7.66 -3.48
C GLN A 48 -5.29 -6.30 -3.92
N THR A 49 -5.96 -5.65 -4.87
CA THR A 49 -5.45 -4.42 -5.51
C THR A 49 -6.34 -3.20 -5.29
N LYS A 50 -7.56 -3.40 -4.81
CA LYS A 50 -8.56 -2.35 -4.66
C LYS A 50 -9.23 -2.42 -3.30
N ASP A 51 -9.68 -1.28 -2.83
CA ASP A 51 -10.60 -1.13 -1.70
C ASP A 51 -11.92 -0.54 -2.19
N ILE A 52 -12.97 -0.65 -1.38
CA ILE A 52 -14.25 -0.03 -1.66
C ILE A 52 -14.63 0.94 -0.55
N ARG A 53 -15.25 2.04 -0.93
CA ARG A 53 -15.77 3.03 -0.01
C ARG A 53 -17.24 3.30 -0.35
N LEU A 54 -18.11 3.25 0.66
CA LEU A 54 -19.49 3.65 0.50
C LEU A 54 -19.59 5.18 0.52
N THR A 55 -20.19 5.73 -0.53
CA THR A 55 -20.50 7.14 -0.68
C THR A 55 -22.01 7.33 -0.84
N ARG A 56 -22.48 8.58 -0.86
CA ARG A 56 -23.90 8.86 -1.14
C ARG A 56 -24.36 8.37 -2.52
N ASN A 57 -23.45 8.32 -3.48
CA ASN A 57 -23.72 7.88 -4.85
C ASN A 57 -23.53 6.37 -5.04
N GLY A 58 -23.34 5.61 -3.96
CA GLY A 58 -23.09 4.19 -3.98
C GLY A 58 -21.62 3.86 -3.68
N TRP A 59 -21.20 2.66 -4.09
CA TRP A 59 -19.85 2.18 -3.88
C TRP A 59 -18.86 2.83 -4.85
N GLU A 60 -17.76 3.33 -4.30
CA GLU A 60 -16.61 3.79 -5.06
C GLU A 60 -15.48 2.78 -4.91
N ILE A 61 -14.96 2.28 -6.05
CA ILE A 61 -13.82 1.39 -6.07
C ILE A 61 -12.56 2.26 -6.17
N ILE A 62 -11.70 2.16 -5.15
CA ILE A 62 -10.47 2.96 -5.07
C ILE A 62 -9.24 2.04 -5.12
N PRO A 63 -8.11 2.50 -5.65
CA PRO A 63 -6.86 1.74 -5.55
C PRO A 63 -6.49 1.50 -4.09
N ARG A 64 -6.12 0.27 -3.75
CA ARG A 64 -5.63 -0.05 -2.42
C ARG A 64 -4.27 0.57 -2.20
N VAL A 65 -4.14 1.39 -1.17
CA VAL A 65 -2.87 2.00 -0.79
C VAL A 65 -2.20 1.13 0.26
N PHE A 66 -1.10 0.50 -0.10
CA PHE A 66 -0.26 -0.23 0.84
C PHE A 66 0.71 0.76 1.51
N PRO A 67 0.76 0.80 2.84
CA PRO A 67 1.77 1.61 3.52
C PRO A 67 3.16 1.07 3.18
N VAL A 68 4.07 1.96 2.78
CA VAL A 68 5.46 1.58 2.50
C VAL A 68 6.16 1.32 3.83
N PRO A 69 6.69 0.11 4.08
CA PRO A 69 7.39 -0.17 5.31
C PRO A 69 8.71 0.61 5.38
N SER A 70 9.05 1.11 6.57
CA SER A 70 10.31 1.82 6.79
C SER A 70 11.53 0.90 6.78
N SER A 71 11.33 -0.40 7.02
CA SER A 71 12.37 -1.43 6.96
C SER A 71 11.77 -2.80 6.62
N VAL A 72 12.55 -3.64 5.98
CA VAL A 72 12.19 -5.03 5.65
C VAL A 72 13.35 -5.97 5.98
N PRO A 73 13.09 -7.28 6.19
CA PRO A 73 14.16 -8.27 6.28
C PRO A 73 15.03 -8.25 5.01
N MET A 74 16.34 -8.31 5.18
CA MET A 74 17.28 -8.27 4.05
C MET A 74 17.05 -9.44 3.09
N TRP A 75 16.75 -10.64 3.60
CA TRP A 75 16.50 -11.81 2.77
C TRP A 75 15.30 -11.63 1.86
N SER A 76 14.21 -11.01 2.36
CA SER A 76 12.99 -10.81 1.57
C SER A 76 13.19 -9.77 0.45
N LEU A 77 13.92 -8.68 0.75
CA LEU A 77 14.26 -7.70 -0.28
C LEU A 77 15.14 -8.32 -1.36
N ARG A 78 16.17 -9.09 -0.98
CA ARG A 78 17.03 -9.80 -1.96
C ARG A 78 16.22 -10.74 -2.84
N ALA A 79 15.31 -11.52 -2.26
CA ALA A 79 14.44 -12.42 -3.02
C ALA A 79 13.58 -11.66 -4.05
N ILE A 80 13.00 -10.51 -3.68
CA ILE A 80 12.24 -9.68 -4.60
C ILE A 80 13.11 -9.10 -5.71
N LEU A 81 14.31 -8.63 -5.38
CA LEU A 81 15.25 -8.08 -6.36
C LEU A 81 15.78 -9.16 -7.31
N ASP A 82 15.94 -10.38 -6.82
CA ASP A 82 16.31 -11.54 -7.64
C ASP A 82 15.19 -11.92 -8.62
N ILE A 83 13.95 -12.01 -8.14
CA ILE A 83 12.77 -12.22 -8.97
C ILE A 83 12.62 -11.13 -10.05
N ALA A 84 12.97 -9.88 -9.70
CA ALA A 84 12.99 -8.76 -10.64
C ALA A 84 14.17 -8.78 -11.62
N GLY A 85 15.10 -9.74 -11.51
CA GLY A 85 16.29 -9.85 -12.37
C GLY A 85 17.34 -8.77 -12.13
N LEU A 86 17.32 -8.11 -10.95
CA LEU A 86 18.21 -6.99 -10.63
C LEU A 86 19.50 -7.42 -9.92
N THR A 87 19.59 -8.64 -9.42
CA THR A 87 20.75 -9.15 -8.68
C THR A 87 22.08 -8.98 -9.43
N PRO A 88 22.19 -9.34 -10.74
CA PRO A 88 23.45 -9.16 -11.46
C PRO A 88 23.87 -7.70 -11.59
N LEU A 89 22.92 -6.78 -11.70
CA LEU A 89 23.20 -5.33 -11.76
C LEU A 89 23.66 -4.80 -10.41
N ILE A 90 23.06 -5.29 -9.32
CA ILE A 90 23.44 -4.94 -7.95
C ILE A 90 24.86 -5.41 -7.67
N ASP A 91 25.19 -6.65 -8.02
CA ASP A 91 26.54 -7.20 -7.87
C ASP A 91 27.57 -6.38 -8.63
N ALA A 92 27.24 -5.97 -9.86
CA ALA A 92 28.10 -5.10 -10.67
C ALA A 92 28.32 -3.73 -10.04
N VAL A 93 27.29 -3.14 -9.42
CA VAL A 93 27.38 -1.87 -8.67
C VAL A 93 28.25 -2.03 -7.42
N LEU A 94 28.00 -3.08 -6.64
CA LEU A 94 28.77 -3.35 -5.43
C LEU A 94 30.25 -3.63 -5.71
N ALA A 95 30.55 -4.19 -6.88
CA ALA A 95 31.93 -4.43 -7.31
C ALA A 95 32.71 -3.15 -7.68
N GLN A 96 32.03 -2.01 -7.86
CA GLN A 96 32.67 -0.73 -8.21
C GLN A 96 33.22 0.05 -7.00
N TYR A 97 32.85 -0.36 -5.79
CA TYR A 97 33.39 0.27 -4.59
C TYR A 97 34.84 -0.15 -4.34
N ASP A 98 35.65 0.79 -3.84
CA ASP A 98 37.03 0.52 -3.44
C ASP A 98 37.12 -0.10 -2.04
N GLU A 99 38.22 -0.79 -1.76
CA GLU A 99 38.50 -1.27 -0.40
C GLU A 99 38.91 -0.10 0.54
N PRO A 100 38.52 -0.08 1.80
CA PRO A 100 37.78 -1.15 2.54
C PRO A 100 36.24 -1.05 2.45
N GLU A 101 35.68 -0.01 1.83
CA GLU A 101 34.24 0.21 1.76
C GLU A 101 33.51 -0.94 1.08
N ARG A 102 34.07 -1.48 0.02
CA ARG A 102 33.52 -2.63 -0.68
C ARG A 102 33.26 -3.81 0.25
N THR A 103 34.25 -4.17 1.05
CA THR A 103 34.12 -5.27 2.01
C THR A 103 33.01 -4.99 3.02
N ILE A 104 32.91 -3.77 3.55
CA ILE A 104 31.89 -3.40 4.54
C ILE A 104 30.50 -3.49 3.93
N ILE A 105 30.29 -2.93 2.74
CA ILE A 105 28.99 -2.93 2.04
C ILE A 105 28.57 -4.35 1.68
N LEU A 106 29.49 -5.17 1.15
CA LEU A 106 29.22 -6.56 0.80
C LEU A 106 28.81 -7.37 2.04
N ARG A 107 29.51 -7.20 3.18
CA ARG A 107 29.13 -7.90 4.41
C ARG A 107 27.78 -7.44 4.95
N ALA A 108 27.49 -6.15 4.90
CA ALA A 108 26.18 -5.63 5.28
C ALA A 108 25.07 -6.16 4.35
N TRP A 109 25.36 -6.28 3.07
CA TRP A 109 24.43 -6.83 2.07
C TRP A 109 24.21 -8.33 2.23
N GLU A 110 25.27 -9.12 2.49
CA GLU A 110 25.18 -10.57 2.61
C GLU A 110 24.58 -11.03 3.96
N TYR A 111 24.95 -10.38 5.06
CA TYR A 111 24.64 -10.83 6.41
C TYR A 111 23.75 -9.90 7.22
N GLY A 112 23.33 -8.78 6.65
CA GLY A 112 22.39 -7.87 7.30
C GLY A 112 21.04 -8.55 7.57
N ASN A 113 20.49 -8.34 8.76
CA ASN A 113 19.17 -8.88 9.12
C ASN A 113 18.03 -8.05 8.52
N TYR A 114 18.15 -6.73 8.58
CA TYR A 114 17.15 -5.76 8.10
C TYR A 114 17.82 -4.66 7.30
N ILE A 115 17.07 -4.10 6.37
CA ILE A 115 17.48 -2.91 5.63
C ILE A 115 16.39 -1.85 5.75
N ARG A 116 16.82 -0.61 5.98
CA ARG A 116 15.92 0.54 6.03
C ARG A 116 15.77 1.15 4.64
N ARG A 117 14.53 1.58 4.35
CA ARG A 117 14.21 2.23 3.07
C ARG A 117 15.01 3.52 2.84
N ASP A 118 15.29 4.28 3.91
CA ASP A 118 16.03 5.55 3.90
C ASP A 118 17.55 5.37 4.02
N SER A 119 18.06 4.13 3.93
CA SER A 119 19.51 3.88 4.05
C SER A 119 20.27 4.43 2.85
N PRO A 120 21.50 4.96 3.07
CA PRO A 120 22.37 5.39 1.97
C PRO A 120 22.63 4.32 0.91
N THR A 121 22.69 3.05 1.33
CA THR A 121 22.85 1.90 0.43
C THR A 121 21.69 1.79 -0.55
N ILE A 122 20.44 1.90 -0.06
CA ILE A 122 19.26 1.88 -0.94
C ILE A 122 19.23 3.09 -1.86
N ALA A 123 19.57 4.28 -1.37
CA ALA A 123 19.63 5.48 -2.19
C ALA A 123 20.69 5.34 -3.31
N GLY A 124 21.88 4.82 -2.99
CA GLY A 124 22.93 4.56 -3.95
C GLY A 124 22.52 3.52 -5.01
N LEU A 125 21.92 2.41 -4.59
CA LEU A 125 21.42 1.38 -5.51
C LEU A 125 20.30 1.92 -6.42
N ALA A 126 19.38 2.73 -5.90
CA ALA A 126 18.31 3.33 -6.70
C ALA A 126 18.90 4.17 -7.85
N VAL A 127 19.86 5.03 -7.56
CA VAL A 127 20.55 5.84 -8.56
C VAL A 127 21.29 4.97 -9.58
N ALA A 128 22.08 4.01 -9.12
CA ALA A 128 22.89 3.14 -9.97
C ALA A 128 22.04 2.24 -10.90
N LEU A 129 20.87 1.82 -10.44
CA LEU A 129 19.91 1.01 -11.20
C LEU A 129 18.89 1.85 -11.99
N ASN A 130 19.03 3.17 -11.97
CA ASN A 130 18.06 4.12 -12.57
C ASN A 130 16.61 3.85 -12.14
N LYS A 131 16.42 3.63 -10.84
CA LYS A 131 15.12 3.40 -10.22
C LYS A 131 14.63 4.64 -9.48
N THR A 132 13.35 4.91 -9.57
CA THR A 132 12.69 5.98 -8.82
C THR A 132 12.41 5.55 -7.37
N GLN A 133 12.09 6.52 -6.51
CA GLN A 133 11.63 6.20 -5.15
C GLN A 133 10.34 5.37 -5.15
N ALA A 134 9.45 5.58 -6.12
CA ALA A 134 8.24 4.79 -6.29
C ALA A 134 8.57 3.33 -6.65
N ASP A 135 9.58 3.08 -7.48
CA ASP A 135 10.03 1.71 -7.78
C ASP A 135 10.57 1.01 -6.53
N ILE A 136 11.36 1.73 -5.72
CA ILE A 136 11.88 1.22 -4.44
C ILE A 136 10.72 0.89 -3.47
N ASP A 137 9.69 1.73 -3.42
CA ASP A 137 8.51 1.50 -2.60
C ASP A 137 7.79 0.20 -2.97
N VAL A 138 7.65 -0.08 -4.26
CA VAL A 138 7.06 -1.33 -4.76
C VAL A 138 7.88 -2.53 -4.28
N TYR A 139 9.21 -2.49 -4.33
CA TYR A 139 10.06 -3.58 -3.85
C TYR A 139 9.95 -3.76 -2.34
N PHE A 140 9.87 -2.67 -1.56
CA PHE A 140 9.71 -2.74 -0.10
C PHE A 140 8.33 -3.30 0.30
N ILE A 141 7.26 -2.88 -0.37
CA ILE A 141 5.91 -3.44 -0.16
C ILE A 141 5.90 -4.94 -0.51
N ALA A 142 6.44 -5.33 -1.65
CA ALA A 142 6.51 -6.73 -2.06
C ALA A 142 7.34 -7.57 -1.05
N ALA A 143 8.49 -7.06 -0.60
CA ALA A 143 9.34 -7.73 0.37
C ALA A 143 8.66 -7.90 1.74
N SER A 144 7.84 -6.96 2.17
CA SER A 144 7.09 -7.05 3.43
C SER A 144 5.97 -8.09 3.40
N ASN A 145 5.49 -8.44 2.22
CA ASN A 145 4.43 -9.42 2.02
C ASN A 145 4.96 -10.85 1.81
N LEU A 146 6.28 -11.00 1.68
CA LEU A 146 6.90 -12.34 1.63
C LEU A 146 6.90 -12.97 3.02
N ASN A 147 6.16 -14.07 3.15
CA ASN A 147 6.27 -14.97 4.31
C ASN A 147 7.14 -16.16 3.91
N PRO A 148 8.15 -16.52 4.72
CA PRO A 148 8.98 -17.71 4.48
C PRO A 148 8.19 -19.00 4.68
#